data_90dd7d212096bc6ebbc97033fbd66e2b
#
_entry.id   90dd7d212096bc6ebbc97033fbd66e2b
#
_cell.length_a   1.000
_cell.length_b   1.000
_cell.length_c   1.000
_cell.angle_alpha   90.00
_cell.angle_beta   90.00
_cell.angle_gamma   90.00
#
_symmetry.space_group_name_H-M   'P 1'
#
loop_
_entity.id
_entity.type
_entity.pdbx_description
1 polymer ?
#
loop_
_entity_poly.entity_id
_entity_poly.type
_entity_poly.pdbx_seq_one_letter_code
_entity_poly.pdbx_strand_id
1 'polypeptide(L)'
;MKTFLKIFLPVLLIIFLSCGSTAINTSLQTRRVSLQSGFVKDSFDIHLTLPPAYRNSSKSFPVIFYMDANLKSGNKLRTIVDEFNQKGKSISAVFVGVGHPGNYHVLRRRDFITPFINDKNDSLISNDKNYGQTENFYLFLKKELIPYIEKNYKVTSNRTLIGHSLGGLFAFYCLLKKERLFTNFISLSPALWINHENIYAFEKKYRQDSISLNANLYLCVGGAEKFNYILTGAKKMNAYLETNSFQGLYFEYHEFAGETHNSEVPLALNKILPNLKLD
;
A
#
# COMPACT_ATOMS: atom_id res chain seq x y z
N MET A 1 65.99 -8.99 68.36
CA MET A 1 65.05 -9.75 67.52
C MET A 1 63.81 -8.89 67.28
N LYS A 2 63.66 -8.33 66.05
CA LYS A 2 62.51 -7.51 65.72
C LYS A 2 61.60 -8.34 64.80
N THR A 3 60.39 -8.64 65.32
CA THR A 3 59.38 -9.44 64.63
C THR A 3 58.59 -8.51 63.72
N PHE A 4 58.67 -8.73 62.37
CA PHE A 4 57.85 -8.01 61.37
C PHE A 4 56.49 -8.66 61.22
N LEU A 5 55.44 -7.95 61.63
CA LEU A 5 54.03 -8.33 61.40
C LEU A 5 53.61 -7.98 59.94
N LYS A 6 53.38 -8.99 59.09
CA LYS A 6 52.85 -8.79 57.75
C LYS A 6 51.33 -8.64 57.83
N ILE A 7 50.85 -7.42 57.51
CA ILE A 7 49.45 -7.16 57.39
C ILE A 7 49.04 -7.54 55.92
N PHE A 8 48.17 -8.56 55.80
CA PHE A 8 47.52 -8.91 54.54
C PHE A 8 46.27 -8.07 54.36
N LEU A 9 46.27 -7.17 53.36
CA LEU A 9 45.11 -6.41 52.96
C LEU A 9 44.34 -7.20 51.92
N PRO A 10 43.04 -7.53 52.06
CA PRO A 10 42.29 -8.19 51.00
C PRO A 10 41.95 -7.20 49.89
N VAL A 11 42.39 -7.50 48.68
CA VAL A 11 42.00 -6.77 47.45
C VAL A 11 40.55 -7.12 47.15
N LEU A 12 39.65 -6.19 47.38
CA LEU A 12 38.24 -6.30 47.00
C LEU A 12 38.11 -6.10 45.48
N LEU A 13 37.93 -7.20 44.74
CA LEU A 13 37.71 -7.17 43.30
C LEU A 13 36.27 -6.73 43.04
N ILE A 14 36.05 -5.46 42.72
CA ILE A 14 34.73 -4.95 42.31
C ILE A 14 34.55 -5.33 40.86
N ILE A 15 33.73 -6.36 40.59
CA ILE A 15 33.27 -6.74 39.26
C ILE A 15 32.17 -5.74 38.86
N PHE A 16 32.51 -4.79 37.98
CA PHE A 16 31.51 -3.98 37.30
C PHE A 16 30.79 -4.87 36.28
N LEU A 17 29.61 -5.35 36.61
CA LEU A 17 28.65 -5.89 35.64
C LEU A 17 28.19 -4.73 34.78
N SER A 18 28.85 -4.52 33.65
CA SER A 18 28.34 -3.67 32.57
C SER A 18 27.07 -4.30 32.04
N CYS A 19 25.92 -3.80 32.47
CA CYS A 19 24.65 -4.09 31.88
C CYS A 19 24.66 -3.41 30.51
N GLY A 20 25.18 -4.10 29.50
CA GLY A 20 25.12 -3.68 28.10
C GLY A 20 23.65 -3.68 27.69
N SER A 21 23.01 -2.49 27.69
CA SER A 21 21.75 -2.29 26.99
C SER A 21 22.02 -2.57 25.52
N THR A 22 21.61 -3.74 25.03
CA THR A 22 21.55 -4.02 23.59
C THR A 22 20.58 -3.00 23.01
N ALA A 23 21.11 -1.94 22.40
CA ALA A 23 20.32 -1.00 21.65
C ALA A 23 19.57 -1.80 20.58
N ILE A 24 18.25 -1.89 20.76
CA ILE A 24 17.38 -2.52 19.77
C ILE A 24 17.57 -1.68 18.50
N ASN A 25 18.15 -2.29 17.48
CA ASN A 25 18.31 -1.62 16.18
C ASN A 25 16.91 -1.38 15.61
N THR A 26 16.37 -0.17 15.83
CA THR A 26 15.04 0.25 15.44
C THR A 26 14.96 0.68 13.97
N SER A 27 16.07 0.58 13.22
CA SER A 27 16.09 0.97 11.81
C SER A 27 15.25 0.02 10.95
N LEU A 28 14.43 0.62 10.08
CA LEU A 28 13.72 -0.11 9.03
C LEU A 28 14.71 -0.73 8.05
N GLN A 29 14.45 -1.98 7.66
CA GLN A 29 15.25 -2.65 6.64
C GLN A 29 14.59 -2.47 5.29
N THR A 30 15.25 -1.75 4.41
CA THR A 30 14.78 -1.56 3.03
C THR A 30 15.57 -2.45 2.08
N ARG A 31 14.89 -3.02 1.09
CA ARG A 31 15.48 -3.79 -0.02
C ARG A 31 14.81 -3.38 -1.31
N ARG A 32 15.56 -3.50 -2.41
CA ARG A 32 15.01 -3.35 -3.78
C ARG A 32 15.29 -4.62 -4.57
N VAL A 33 14.29 -5.06 -5.31
CA VAL A 33 14.37 -6.22 -6.20
C VAL A 33 13.71 -5.84 -7.52
N SER A 34 14.33 -6.16 -8.64
CA SER A 34 13.66 -6.10 -9.94
C SER A 34 12.97 -7.44 -10.20
N LEU A 35 11.68 -7.38 -10.53
CA LEU A 35 10.88 -8.57 -10.82
C LEU A 35 10.32 -8.48 -12.24
N GLN A 36 10.72 -9.43 -13.08
CA GLN A 36 10.21 -9.56 -14.44
C GLN A 36 8.83 -10.20 -14.44
N SER A 37 7.88 -9.58 -15.15
CA SER A 37 6.52 -10.13 -15.32
C SER A 37 6.36 -10.85 -16.66
N GLY A 38 5.90 -12.08 -16.60
CA GLY A 38 5.46 -12.85 -17.76
C GLY A 38 4.11 -12.39 -18.31
N PHE A 39 3.26 -11.76 -17.48
CA PHE A 39 1.95 -11.24 -17.89
C PHE A 39 2.04 -9.87 -18.55
N VAL A 40 2.75 -8.92 -17.91
CA VAL A 40 2.91 -7.55 -18.44
C VAL A 40 3.99 -7.46 -19.52
N LYS A 41 4.91 -8.44 -19.57
CA LYS A 41 6.09 -8.46 -20.45
C LYS A 41 7.05 -7.30 -20.22
N ASP A 42 7.16 -6.92 -18.94
CA ASP A 42 8.01 -5.82 -18.46
C ASP A 42 8.54 -6.13 -17.07
N SER A 43 9.43 -5.31 -16.54
CA SER A 43 9.96 -5.44 -15.19
C SER A 43 9.41 -4.38 -14.26
N PHE A 44 9.38 -4.69 -12.97
CA PHE A 44 8.94 -3.79 -11.90
C PHE A 44 10.02 -3.68 -10.83
N ASP A 45 10.19 -2.46 -10.31
CA ASP A 45 11.01 -2.19 -9.14
C ASP A 45 10.20 -2.45 -7.87
N ILE A 46 10.56 -3.47 -7.13
CA ILE A 46 9.89 -3.83 -5.88
C ILE A 46 10.68 -3.28 -4.71
N HIS A 47 10.06 -2.36 -3.97
CA HIS A 47 10.62 -1.72 -2.79
C HIS A 47 10.07 -2.39 -1.53
N LEU A 48 10.92 -3.06 -0.78
CA LEU A 48 10.53 -3.77 0.43
C LEU A 48 10.99 -3.00 1.66
N THR A 49 10.08 -2.82 2.63
CA THR A 49 10.41 -2.28 3.94
C THR A 49 9.88 -3.22 5.01
N LEU A 50 10.79 -3.76 5.83
CA LEU A 50 10.46 -4.71 6.89
C LEU A 50 10.34 -3.98 8.23
N PRO A 51 9.34 -4.32 9.08
CA PRO A 51 9.20 -3.69 10.38
C PRO A 51 10.36 -4.03 11.31
N PRO A 52 10.68 -3.20 12.32
CA PRO A 52 11.82 -3.42 13.21
C PRO A 52 11.81 -4.80 13.89
N ALA A 53 10.63 -5.28 14.28
CA ALA A 53 10.47 -6.59 14.91
C ALA A 53 10.70 -7.79 13.99
N TYR A 54 10.82 -7.58 12.66
CA TYR A 54 10.83 -8.67 11.68
C TYR A 54 11.92 -9.70 11.90
N ARG A 55 13.14 -9.28 12.24
CA ARG A 55 14.29 -10.20 12.44
C ARG A 55 14.09 -11.10 13.65
N ASN A 56 13.62 -10.51 14.74
CA ASN A 56 13.56 -11.15 16.06
C ASN A 56 12.20 -11.81 16.35
N SER A 57 11.30 -11.83 15.35
CA SER A 57 9.97 -12.43 15.48
C SER A 57 9.88 -13.73 14.69
N SER A 58 9.28 -14.74 15.29
CA SER A 58 8.82 -15.94 14.58
C SER A 58 7.45 -15.75 13.90
N LYS A 59 6.75 -14.66 14.23
CA LYS A 59 5.41 -14.37 13.68
C LYS A 59 5.49 -13.91 12.23
N SER A 60 4.41 -14.16 11.49
CA SER A 60 4.17 -13.57 10.18
C SER A 60 3.51 -12.21 10.31
N PHE A 61 3.71 -11.33 9.31
CA PHE A 61 3.26 -9.96 9.31
C PHE A 61 2.25 -9.72 8.17
N PRO A 62 1.22 -8.89 8.37
CA PRO A 62 0.38 -8.43 7.27
C PRO A 62 1.20 -7.66 6.24
N VAL A 63 0.69 -7.57 5.01
CA VAL A 63 1.41 -6.91 3.92
C VAL A 63 0.66 -5.69 3.43
N ILE A 64 1.35 -4.57 3.31
CA ILE A 64 0.82 -3.35 2.71
C ILE A 64 1.50 -3.12 1.37
N PHE A 65 0.76 -3.38 0.30
CA PHE A 65 1.18 -3.05 -1.06
C PHE A 65 0.86 -1.59 -1.36
N TYR A 66 1.78 -0.88 -1.98
CA TYR A 66 1.54 0.47 -2.45
C TYR A 66 2.07 0.68 -3.85
N MET A 67 1.25 1.35 -4.65
CA MET A 67 1.60 1.65 -6.04
C MET A 67 2.49 2.88 -6.13
N ASP A 68 3.14 3.05 -7.28
CA ASP A 68 3.97 4.23 -7.58
C ASP A 68 5.17 4.42 -6.63
N ALA A 69 5.81 3.33 -6.22
CA ALA A 69 6.86 3.35 -5.20
C ALA A 69 8.07 4.23 -5.54
N ASN A 70 8.31 4.49 -6.82
CA ASN A 70 9.37 5.38 -7.32
C ASN A 70 8.90 6.83 -7.55
N LEU A 71 7.63 7.16 -7.30
CA LEU A 71 7.07 8.50 -7.43
C LEU A 71 6.97 9.24 -6.08
N LYS A 72 6.57 10.51 -6.15
CA LYS A 72 6.40 11.37 -4.95
C LYS A 72 5.43 10.78 -3.93
N SER A 73 4.33 10.18 -4.36
CA SER A 73 3.35 9.52 -3.48
C SER A 73 3.92 8.32 -2.73
N GLY A 74 4.66 7.45 -3.41
CA GLY A 74 5.35 6.33 -2.77
C GLY A 74 6.48 6.78 -1.83
N ASN A 75 7.20 7.84 -2.17
CA ASN A 75 8.19 8.44 -1.29
C ASN A 75 7.55 9.02 -0.02
N LYS A 76 6.38 9.67 -0.14
CA LYS A 76 5.63 10.17 1.02
C LYS A 76 5.20 9.05 1.95
N LEU A 77 4.65 7.95 1.40
CA LEU A 77 4.29 6.79 2.22
C LEU A 77 5.50 6.28 3.01
N ARG A 78 6.63 6.12 2.35
CA ARG A 78 7.86 5.65 3.01
C ARG A 78 8.31 6.60 4.13
N THR A 79 8.29 7.92 3.88
CA THR A 79 8.61 8.92 4.91
C THR A 79 7.68 8.80 6.13
N ILE A 80 6.37 8.61 5.91
CA ILE A 80 5.39 8.43 6.99
C ILE A 80 5.68 7.17 7.80
N VAL A 81 5.98 6.07 7.13
CA VAL A 81 6.36 4.81 7.80
C VAL A 81 7.62 4.98 8.64
N ASP A 82 8.62 5.70 8.12
CA ASP A 82 9.84 6.05 8.86
C ASP A 82 9.54 6.92 10.09
N GLU A 83 8.67 7.93 9.95
CA GLU A 83 8.24 8.79 11.07
C GLU A 83 7.50 8.01 12.16
N PHE A 84 6.57 7.14 11.80
CA PHE A 84 5.90 6.27 12.78
C PHE A 84 6.88 5.41 13.53
N ASN A 85 7.86 4.84 12.83
CA ASN A 85 8.89 4.04 13.43
C ASN A 85 9.75 4.84 14.42
N GLN A 86 10.19 6.04 14.03
CA GLN A 86 10.98 6.94 14.89
C GLN A 86 10.22 7.37 16.15
N LYS A 87 8.90 7.53 16.06
CA LYS A 87 8.02 7.86 17.19
C LYS A 87 7.64 6.66 18.07
N GLY A 88 8.23 5.48 17.83
CA GLY A 88 7.89 4.24 18.54
C GLY A 88 6.48 3.69 18.25
N LYS A 89 5.84 4.20 17.19
CA LYS A 89 4.50 3.80 16.73
C LYS A 89 4.57 3.00 15.44
N SER A 90 5.61 2.16 15.29
CA SER A 90 5.83 1.41 14.06
C SER A 90 4.61 0.56 13.67
N ILE A 91 4.26 0.64 12.40
CA ILE A 91 3.23 -0.22 11.84
C ILE A 91 3.83 -1.61 11.64
N SER A 92 3.24 -2.60 12.32
CA SER A 92 3.73 -3.99 12.31
C SER A 92 3.32 -4.71 11.02
N ALA A 93 3.81 -4.24 9.87
CA ALA A 93 3.52 -4.79 8.55
C ALA A 93 4.77 -4.81 7.67
N VAL A 94 4.80 -5.69 6.67
CA VAL A 94 5.75 -5.65 5.57
C VAL A 94 5.20 -4.73 4.49
N PHE A 95 5.94 -3.70 4.11
CA PHE A 95 5.56 -2.79 3.02
C PHE A 95 6.19 -3.25 1.71
N VAL A 96 5.38 -3.33 0.67
CA VAL A 96 5.76 -3.76 -0.68
C VAL A 96 5.36 -2.69 -1.68
N GLY A 97 6.30 -1.86 -2.07
CA GLY A 97 6.09 -0.83 -3.08
C GLY A 97 6.34 -1.37 -4.48
N VAL A 98 5.43 -1.08 -5.39
CA VAL A 98 5.55 -1.43 -6.80
C VAL A 98 5.84 -0.17 -7.60
N GLY A 99 7.02 -0.11 -8.21
CA GLY A 99 7.48 0.99 -9.03
C GLY A 99 7.63 0.60 -10.49
N HIS A 100 7.38 1.56 -11.38
CA HIS A 100 7.59 1.40 -12.82
C HIS A 100 8.98 1.95 -13.20
N PRO A 101 9.90 1.14 -13.66
CA PRO A 101 11.15 1.64 -14.23
C PRO A 101 10.89 2.34 -15.57
N GLY A 102 11.61 3.42 -15.86
CA GLY A 102 11.51 4.14 -17.14
C GLY A 102 10.40 5.18 -17.21
N ASN A 103 9.69 5.26 -18.33
CA ASN A 103 8.64 6.27 -18.55
C ASN A 103 7.35 5.92 -17.79
N TYR A 104 7.30 6.27 -16.52
CA TYR A 104 6.18 5.96 -15.64
C TYR A 104 4.83 6.54 -16.12
N HIS A 105 4.81 7.64 -16.88
CA HIS A 105 3.56 8.20 -17.41
C HIS A 105 2.87 7.23 -18.36
N VAL A 106 3.63 6.58 -19.24
CA VAL A 106 3.13 5.57 -20.17
C VAL A 106 2.78 4.29 -19.41
N LEU A 107 3.71 3.80 -18.59
CA LEU A 107 3.58 2.51 -17.92
C LEU A 107 2.41 2.48 -16.91
N ARG A 108 2.16 3.59 -16.19
CA ARG A 108 1.00 3.70 -15.29
C ARG A 108 -0.33 3.70 -16.06
N ARG A 109 -0.38 4.32 -17.26
CA ARG A 109 -1.58 4.30 -18.08
C ARG A 109 -1.86 2.90 -18.61
N ARG A 110 -0.84 2.16 -18.98
CA ARG A 110 -0.95 0.76 -19.35
C ARG A 110 -1.54 -0.07 -18.20
N ASP A 111 -0.97 0.06 -17.00
CA ASP A 111 -1.20 -0.89 -15.90
C ASP A 111 -2.35 -0.52 -14.96
N PHE A 112 -2.72 0.78 -14.86
CA PHE A 112 -3.73 1.23 -13.91
C PHE A 112 -5.04 1.69 -14.54
N ILE A 113 -5.06 1.98 -15.83
CA ILE A 113 -6.30 2.37 -16.51
C ILE A 113 -7.08 1.12 -16.90
N THR A 114 -8.34 1.07 -16.44
CA THR A 114 -9.25 -0.04 -16.73
C THR A 114 -9.60 -0.07 -18.22
N PRO A 115 -9.65 -1.27 -18.85
CA PRO A 115 -10.18 -1.40 -20.21
C PRO A 115 -11.66 -1.01 -20.22
N PHE A 116 -12.18 -0.61 -21.38
CA PHE A 116 -13.62 -0.38 -21.52
C PHE A 116 -14.40 -1.68 -21.38
N ILE A 117 -15.52 -1.62 -20.65
CA ILE A 117 -16.51 -2.69 -20.62
C ILE A 117 -17.63 -2.35 -21.60
N ASN A 118 -17.79 -3.17 -22.63
CA ASN A 118 -18.98 -3.23 -23.48
C ASN A 118 -19.46 -1.91 -24.13
N ASP A 119 -18.67 -1.31 -24.97
CA ASP A 119 -19.29 -0.55 -26.05
C ASP A 119 -18.79 -1.09 -27.40
N LYS A 120 -19.68 -1.81 -28.12
CA LYS A 120 -19.37 -2.40 -29.42
C LYS A 120 -19.00 -1.35 -30.47
N ASN A 121 -19.21 -0.07 -30.14
CA ASN A 121 -18.96 1.08 -31.03
C ASN A 121 -17.83 1.99 -30.53
N ASP A 122 -17.20 1.68 -29.39
CA ASP A 122 -16.10 2.52 -28.89
C ASP A 122 -14.79 2.11 -29.56
N SER A 123 -14.50 2.79 -30.66
CA SER A 123 -13.22 2.69 -31.38
C SER A 123 -12.01 3.15 -30.55
N LEU A 124 -12.25 3.62 -29.32
CA LEU A 124 -11.25 4.00 -28.34
C LEU A 124 -10.82 2.82 -27.45
N ILE A 125 -11.33 1.62 -27.64
CA ILE A 125 -10.63 0.41 -27.19
C ILE A 125 -9.33 0.40 -27.98
N SER A 126 -8.35 1.10 -27.43
CA SER A 126 -7.10 1.22 -28.13
C SER A 126 -6.47 -0.17 -28.14
N ASN A 127 -6.16 -0.66 -29.35
CA ASN A 127 -5.19 -1.73 -29.55
C ASN A 127 -3.78 -1.29 -29.08
N ASP A 128 -3.70 -0.15 -28.37
CA ASP A 128 -2.48 0.35 -27.80
C ASP A 128 -2.07 -0.53 -26.63
N LYS A 129 -1.04 -1.35 -26.87
CA LYS A 129 -0.40 -2.18 -25.83
C LYS A 129 0.10 -1.38 -24.62
N ASN A 130 0.13 -0.06 -24.72
CA ASN A 130 0.54 0.86 -23.65
C ASN A 130 -0.64 1.48 -22.89
N TYR A 131 -1.87 0.97 -23.09
CA TYR A 131 -3.05 1.52 -22.44
C TYR A 131 -4.06 0.43 -22.10
N GLY A 132 -4.66 0.51 -20.91
CA GLY A 132 -5.78 -0.36 -20.55
C GLY A 132 -5.44 -1.84 -20.33
N GLN A 133 -4.19 -2.15 -19.95
CA GLN A 133 -3.72 -3.51 -19.69
C GLN A 133 -3.82 -3.90 -18.20
N THR A 134 -4.77 -3.31 -17.49
CA THR A 134 -4.93 -3.46 -16.02
C THR A 134 -5.09 -4.92 -15.59
N GLU A 135 -5.71 -5.77 -16.42
CA GLU A 135 -5.85 -7.19 -16.12
C GLU A 135 -4.48 -7.90 -16.10
N ASN A 136 -3.58 -7.59 -17.01
CA ASN A 136 -2.22 -8.16 -17.02
C ASN A 136 -1.45 -7.76 -15.76
N PHE A 137 -1.61 -6.51 -15.31
CA PHE A 137 -0.99 -6.05 -14.07
C PHE A 137 -1.61 -6.70 -12.82
N TYR A 138 -2.94 -6.89 -12.81
CA TYR A 138 -3.61 -7.66 -11.76
C TYR A 138 -3.09 -9.11 -11.72
N LEU A 139 -2.91 -9.75 -12.87
CA LEU A 139 -2.36 -11.10 -12.96
C LEU A 139 -0.89 -11.17 -12.50
N PHE A 140 -0.08 -10.14 -12.80
CA PHE A 140 1.25 -10.01 -12.24
C PHE A 140 1.22 -10.00 -10.71
N LEU A 141 0.37 -9.16 -10.10
CA LEU A 141 0.22 -9.15 -8.64
C LEU A 141 -0.18 -10.52 -8.11
N LYS A 142 -1.20 -11.13 -8.73
CA LYS A 142 -1.80 -12.39 -8.28
C LYS A 142 -0.89 -13.60 -8.43
N LYS A 143 -0.22 -13.73 -9.57
CA LYS A 143 0.47 -14.94 -9.98
C LYS A 143 1.99 -14.89 -9.81
N GLU A 144 2.53 -13.68 -9.68
CA GLU A 144 3.98 -13.50 -9.63
C GLU A 144 4.43 -12.78 -8.35
N LEU A 145 3.97 -11.54 -8.11
CA LEU A 145 4.47 -10.74 -6.98
C LEU A 145 4.01 -11.29 -5.62
N ILE A 146 2.70 -11.51 -5.42
CA ILE A 146 2.18 -12.03 -4.13
C ILE A 146 2.83 -13.38 -3.79
N PRO A 147 2.87 -14.38 -4.69
CA PRO A 147 3.57 -15.64 -4.42
C PRO A 147 5.07 -15.46 -4.15
N TYR A 148 5.74 -14.52 -4.83
CA TYR A 148 7.14 -14.20 -4.54
C TYR A 148 7.32 -13.68 -3.10
N ILE A 149 6.44 -12.77 -2.65
CA ILE A 149 6.48 -12.22 -1.28
C ILE A 149 6.20 -13.33 -0.26
N GLU A 150 5.18 -14.13 -0.45
CA GLU A 150 4.81 -15.24 0.45
C GLU A 150 5.91 -16.30 0.58
N LYS A 151 6.61 -16.59 -0.51
CA LYS A 151 7.72 -17.56 -0.52
C LYS A 151 8.96 -17.04 0.21
N ASN A 152 9.25 -15.74 0.14
CA ASN A 152 10.52 -15.18 0.58
C ASN A 152 10.45 -14.41 1.91
N TYR A 153 9.24 -14.13 2.42
CA TYR A 153 9.04 -13.32 3.62
C TYR A 153 8.02 -13.95 4.57
N LYS A 154 8.19 -13.70 5.88
CA LYS A 154 7.24 -14.10 6.93
C LYS A 154 6.01 -13.20 6.88
N VAL A 155 5.03 -13.54 6.07
CA VAL A 155 3.83 -12.74 5.86
C VAL A 155 2.55 -13.55 6.04
N THR A 156 1.46 -12.86 6.39
CA THR A 156 0.11 -13.43 6.45
C THR A 156 -0.63 -13.21 5.13
N SER A 157 -1.82 -13.78 5.01
CA SER A 157 -2.73 -13.52 3.89
C SER A 157 -3.51 -12.20 4.01
N ASN A 158 -3.39 -11.47 5.13
CA ASN A 158 -3.98 -10.13 5.26
C ASN A 158 -3.17 -9.12 4.45
N ARG A 159 -3.79 -8.55 3.43
CA ARG A 159 -3.15 -7.65 2.48
C ARG A 159 -3.94 -6.36 2.31
N THR A 160 -3.23 -5.25 2.33
CA THR A 160 -3.76 -3.91 2.04
C THR A 160 -3.21 -3.43 0.70
N LEU A 161 -4.03 -2.75 -0.10
CA LEU A 161 -3.61 -2.06 -1.32
C LEU A 161 -3.79 -0.55 -1.14
N ILE A 162 -2.71 0.21 -1.35
CA ILE A 162 -2.72 1.67 -1.35
C ILE A 162 -2.42 2.17 -2.76
N GLY A 163 -3.29 3.02 -3.29
CA GLY A 163 -3.08 3.66 -4.58
C GLY A 163 -3.47 5.14 -4.57
N HIS A 164 -2.71 5.95 -5.32
CA HIS A 164 -2.96 7.37 -5.49
C HIS A 164 -3.25 7.70 -6.96
N SER A 165 -4.26 8.54 -7.21
CA SER A 165 -4.62 8.98 -8.55
C SER A 165 -5.02 7.79 -9.46
N LEU A 166 -4.27 7.49 -10.54
CA LEU A 166 -4.47 6.28 -11.34
C LEU A 166 -4.29 5.00 -10.51
N GLY A 167 -3.34 4.99 -9.55
CA GLY A 167 -3.22 3.88 -8.60
C GLY A 167 -4.45 3.71 -7.70
N GLY A 168 -5.15 4.81 -7.37
CA GLY A 168 -6.43 4.79 -6.68
C GLY A 168 -7.56 4.20 -7.52
N LEU A 169 -7.59 4.50 -8.82
CA LEU A 169 -8.49 3.83 -9.79
C LEU A 169 -8.20 2.33 -9.85
N PHE A 170 -6.93 1.95 -9.90
CA PHE A 170 -6.52 0.54 -9.87
C PHE A 170 -6.95 -0.17 -8.57
N ALA A 171 -6.91 0.53 -7.43
CA ALA A 171 -7.42 -0.03 -6.17
C ALA A 171 -8.91 -0.35 -6.25
N PHE A 172 -9.73 0.53 -6.85
CA PHE A 172 -11.14 0.23 -7.12
C PHE A 172 -11.33 -0.94 -8.08
N TYR A 173 -10.50 -1.03 -9.13
CA TYR A 173 -10.54 -2.20 -10.02
C TYR A 173 -10.29 -3.51 -9.26
N CYS A 174 -9.26 -3.56 -8.41
CA CYS A 174 -8.96 -4.72 -7.60
C CYS A 174 -10.07 -5.04 -6.57
N LEU A 175 -10.72 -4.02 -6.01
CA LEU A 175 -11.84 -4.17 -5.08
C LEU A 175 -13.01 -4.90 -5.75
N LEU A 176 -13.26 -4.63 -7.03
CA LEU A 176 -14.37 -5.17 -7.81
C LEU A 176 -14.03 -6.49 -8.54
N LYS A 177 -12.91 -7.13 -8.20
CA LYS A 177 -12.59 -8.48 -8.69
C LYS A 177 -13.26 -9.54 -7.83
N LYS A 178 -13.83 -10.58 -8.45
CA LYS A 178 -14.42 -11.73 -7.75
C LYS A 178 -13.41 -12.43 -6.85
N GLU A 179 -12.22 -12.66 -7.38
CA GLU A 179 -11.11 -13.23 -6.63
C GLU A 179 -10.35 -12.11 -5.92
N ARG A 180 -10.47 -12.05 -4.61
CA ARG A 180 -9.97 -10.96 -3.81
C ARG A 180 -8.52 -11.19 -3.40
N LEU A 181 -7.63 -10.28 -3.82
CA LEU A 181 -6.22 -10.31 -3.44
C LEU A 181 -5.95 -9.54 -2.15
N PHE A 182 -6.82 -8.57 -1.81
CA PHE A 182 -6.64 -7.64 -0.70
C PHE A 182 -7.91 -7.58 0.15
N THR A 183 -7.75 -7.34 1.46
CA THR A 183 -8.86 -7.12 2.40
C THR A 183 -9.09 -5.64 2.65
N ASN A 184 -8.04 -4.82 2.57
CA ASN A 184 -8.11 -3.39 2.78
C ASN A 184 -7.68 -2.63 1.52
N PHE A 185 -8.40 -1.55 1.20
CA PHE A 185 -8.14 -0.70 0.06
C PHE A 185 -8.11 0.75 0.51
N ILE A 186 -6.99 1.44 0.27
CA ILE A 186 -6.83 2.87 0.53
C ILE A 186 -6.67 3.56 -0.82
N SER A 187 -7.70 4.26 -1.25
CA SER A 187 -7.77 4.95 -2.54
C SER A 187 -7.69 6.44 -2.32
N LEU A 188 -6.56 7.02 -2.71
CA LEU A 188 -6.20 8.41 -2.47
C LEU A 188 -6.39 9.23 -3.75
N SER A 189 -7.23 10.27 -3.71
CA SER A 189 -7.56 11.16 -4.84
C SER A 189 -7.70 10.41 -6.18
N PRO A 190 -8.56 9.36 -6.25
CA PRO A 190 -8.58 8.44 -7.38
C PRO A 190 -9.06 9.10 -8.67
N ALA A 191 -8.47 8.69 -9.80
CA ALA A 191 -8.83 9.15 -11.14
C ALA A 191 -10.10 8.45 -11.67
N LEU A 192 -11.23 8.54 -10.97
CA LEU A 192 -12.48 7.82 -11.27
C LEU A 192 -13.17 8.29 -12.57
N TRP A 193 -12.83 9.48 -13.05
CA TRP A 193 -13.34 10.07 -14.30
C TRP A 193 -12.79 9.42 -15.56
N ILE A 194 -11.73 8.64 -15.45
CA ILE A 194 -11.06 7.99 -16.58
C ILE A 194 -12.03 7.06 -17.33
N ASN A 195 -11.89 7.06 -18.68
CA ASN A 195 -12.71 6.24 -19.57
C ASN A 195 -14.23 6.45 -19.33
N HIS A 196 -14.65 7.72 -19.24
CA HIS A 196 -16.05 8.10 -18.98
C HIS A 196 -16.62 7.42 -17.73
N GLU A 197 -15.83 7.41 -16.65
CA GLU A 197 -16.22 6.81 -15.38
C GLU A 197 -16.50 5.29 -15.47
N ASN A 198 -15.79 4.60 -16.34
CA ASN A 198 -15.98 3.16 -16.62
C ASN A 198 -15.93 2.27 -15.36
N ILE A 199 -15.38 2.78 -14.25
CA ILE A 199 -15.35 2.05 -12.98
C ILE A 199 -16.76 1.67 -12.48
N TYR A 200 -17.79 2.47 -12.79
CA TYR A 200 -19.18 2.14 -12.47
C TYR A 200 -19.72 0.98 -13.31
N ALA A 201 -19.20 0.77 -14.53
CA ALA A 201 -19.56 -0.41 -15.31
C ALA A 201 -18.97 -1.69 -14.70
N PHE A 202 -17.74 -1.63 -14.13
CA PHE A 202 -17.15 -2.74 -13.37
C PHE A 202 -17.94 -3.02 -12.09
N GLU A 203 -18.37 -1.99 -11.36
CA GLU A 203 -19.20 -2.11 -10.17
C GLU A 203 -20.55 -2.75 -10.50
N LYS A 204 -21.24 -2.26 -11.52
CA LYS A 204 -22.51 -2.84 -11.98
C LYS A 204 -22.36 -4.32 -12.37
N LYS A 205 -21.30 -4.65 -13.08
CA LYS A 205 -21.00 -6.05 -13.45
C LYS A 205 -20.73 -6.90 -12.20
N TYR A 206 -19.95 -6.40 -11.24
CA TYR A 206 -19.72 -7.11 -9.97
C TYR A 206 -21.03 -7.35 -9.23
N ARG A 207 -21.90 -6.35 -9.14
CA ARG A 207 -23.21 -6.41 -8.45
C ARG A 207 -24.17 -7.41 -9.09
N GLN A 208 -24.11 -7.62 -10.39
CA GLN A 208 -24.90 -8.67 -11.07
C GLN A 208 -24.55 -10.07 -10.56
N ASP A 209 -23.30 -10.26 -10.16
CA ASP A 209 -22.77 -11.54 -9.74
C ASP A 209 -22.72 -11.71 -8.21
N SER A 210 -22.75 -10.63 -7.44
CA SER A 210 -22.64 -10.65 -5.97
C SER A 210 -23.23 -9.40 -5.33
N ILE A 211 -24.01 -9.59 -4.28
CA ILE A 211 -24.50 -8.53 -3.40
C ILE A 211 -23.56 -8.25 -2.23
N SER A 212 -22.56 -9.11 -2.00
CA SER A 212 -21.63 -8.99 -0.89
C SER A 212 -20.22 -8.63 -1.37
N LEU A 213 -19.54 -7.78 -0.60
CA LEU A 213 -18.20 -7.30 -0.85
C LEU A 213 -17.45 -7.20 0.49
N ASN A 214 -16.94 -8.33 0.99
CA ASN A 214 -16.24 -8.38 2.27
C ASN A 214 -14.87 -7.72 2.18
N ALA A 215 -14.79 -6.42 2.37
CA ALA A 215 -13.57 -5.62 2.30
C ALA A 215 -13.69 -4.35 3.13
N ASN A 216 -12.57 -3.67 3.37
CA ASN A 216 -12.54 -2.33 3.93
C ASN A 216 -12.03 -1.36 2.85
N LEU A 217 -12.81 -0.32 2.56
CA LEU A 217 -12.48 0.72 1.58
C LEU A 217 -12.39 2.07 2.28
N TYR A 218 -11.25 2.73 2.11
CA TYR A 218 -11.02 4.10 2.53
C TYR A 218 -10.83 4.96 1.28
N LEU A 219 -11.80 5.83 0.99
CA LEU A 219 -11.76 6.78 -0.12
C LEU A 219 -11.39 8.16 0.41
N CYS A 220 -10.24 8.66 0.00
CA CYS A 220 -9.72 9.95 0.43
C CYS A 220 -9.58 10.91 -0.76
N VAL A 221 -9.79 12.21 -0.52
CA VAL A 221 -9.59 13.23 -1.55
C VAL A 221 -9.22 14.57 -0.93
N GLY A 222 -8.41 15.36 -1.63
CA GLY A 222 -8.14 16.75 -1.27
C GLY A 222 -9.34 17.65 -1.60
N GLY A 223 -9.72 18.53 -0.68
CA GLY A 223 -10.83 19.49 -0.89
C GLY A 223 -10.47 20.66 -1.82
N ALA A 224 -9.17 20.90 -2.07
CA ALA A 224 -8.65 21.91 -2.99
C ALA A 224 -7.92 21.29 -4.20
N GLU A 225 -8.52 20.22 -4.74
CA GLU A 225 -8.01 19.60 -5.97
C GLU A 225 -7.96 20.62 -7.12
N LYS A 226 -6.81 20.72 -7.79
CA LYS A 226 -6.64 21.61 -8.95
C LYS A 226 -7.61 21.27 -10.09
N PHE A 227 -7.89 19.99 -10.26
CA PHE A 227 -8.82 19.48 -11.27
C PHE A 227 -10.11 19.05 -10.59
N ASN A 228 -11.16 19.84 -10.75
CA ASN A 228 -12.45 19.64 -10.07
C ASN A 228 -13.05 18.24 -10.31
N TYR A 229 -12.78 17.60 -11.44
CA TYR A 229 -13.28 16.25 -11.76
C TYR A 229 -12.76 15.16 -10.81
N ILE A 230 -11.61 15.36 -10.13
CA ILE A 230 -11.11 14.43 -9.12
C ILE A 230 -11.99 14.49 -7.87
N LEU A 231 -12.19 15.72 -7.34
CA LEU A 231 -13.04 15.95 -6.17
C LEU A 231 -14.50 15.55 -6.44
N THR A 232 -15.06 15.98 -7.57
CA THR A 232 -16.44 15.64 -7.93
C THR A 232 -16.63 14.15 -8.17
N GLY A 233 -15.63 13.47 -8.78
CA GLY A 233 -15.65 12.02 -8.95
C GLY A 233 -15.62 11.27 -7.62
N ALA A 234 -14.79 11.71 -6.65
CA ALA A 234 -14.75 11.11 -5.33
C ALA A 234 -16.06 11.35 -4.54
N LYS A 235 -16.63 12.57 -4.58
CA LYS A 235 -17.94 12.89 -3.99
C LYS A 235 -19.06 12.06 -4.60
N LYS A 236 -19.07 11.90 -5.92
CA LYS A 236 -20.05 11.07 -6.62
C LYS A 236 -19.94 9.61 -6.21
N MET A 237 -18.73 9.06 -6.10
CA MET A 237 -18.51 7.68 -5.64
C MET A 237 -18.95 7.52 -4.18
N ASN A 238 -18.65 8.48 -3.32
CA ASN A 238 -19.13 8.48 -1.94
C ASN A 238 -20.66 8.37 -1.88
N ALA A 239 -21.39 9.31 -2.49
CA ALA A 239 -22.84 9.31 -2.51
C ALA A 239 -23.43 8.03 -3.13
N TYR A 240 -22.76 7.50 -4.16
CA TYR A 240 -23.17 6.26 -4.80
C TYR A 240 -23.04 5.06 -3.85
N LEU A 241 -21.93 4.90 -3.14
CA LEU A 241 -21.69 3.79 -2.22
C LEU A 241 -22.56 3.91 -0.94
N GLU A 242 -22.86 5.13 -0.47
CA GLU A 242 -23.79 5.36 0.63
C GLU A 242 -25.21 4.87 0.27
N THR A 243 -25.64 5.13 -0.96
CA THR A 243 -26.98 4.72 -1.45
C THR A 243 -27.02 3.25 -1.86
N ASN A 244 -25.93 2.74 -2.44
CA ASN A 244 -25.80 1.40 -2.99
C ASN A 244 -24.74 0.61 -2.21
N SER A 245 -24.91 0.46 -0.91
CA SER A 245 -23.97 -0.29 -0.09
C SER A 245 -23.92 -1.78 -0.47
N PHE A 246 -22.74 -2.40 -0.29
CA PHE A 246 -22.59 -3.84 -0.36
C PHE A 246 -22.65 -4.45 1.02
N GLN A 247 -23.28 -5.60 1.15
CA GLN A 247 -23.18 -6.38 2.38
C GLN A 247 -21.69 -6.74 2.66
N GLY A 248 -21.23 -6.44 3.87
CA GLY A 248 -19.84 -6.75 4.29
C GLY A 248 -18.77 -5.74 3.86
N LEU A 249 -19.14 -4.69 3.13
CA LEU A 249 -18.23 -3.58 2.85
C LEU A 249 -18.18 -2.63 4.03
N TYR A 250 -17.01 -2.49 4.65
CA TYR A 250 -16.72 -1.35 5.50
C TYR A 250 -16.23 -0.20 4.61
N PHE A 251 -16.89 0.95 4.69
CA PHE A 251 -16.57 2.10 3.83
C PHE A 251 -16.38 3.36 4.66
N GLU A 252 -15.29 4.07 4.42
CA GLU A 252 -15.06 5.42 4.95
C GLU A 252 -14.68 6.37 3.82
N TYR A 253 -15.27 7.59 3.86
CA TYR A 253 -14.91 8.70 2.98
C TYR A 253 -14.28 9.84 3.78
N HIS A 254 -13.17 10.38 3.27
CA HIS A 254 -12.48 11.51 3.89
C HIS A 254 -12.14 12.58 2.85
N GLU A 255 -12.72 13.77 3.03
CA GLU A 255 -12.33 14.97 2.30
C GLU A 255 -11.45 15.83 3.20
N PHE A 256 -10.23 16.12 2.75
CA PHE A 256 -9.26 16.94 3.47
C PHE A 256 -9.35 18.39 2.98
N ALA A 257 -10.07 19.25 3.71
CA ALA A 257 -10.31 20.64 3.36
C ALA A 257 -8.99 21.40 3.16
N GLY A 258 -8.89 22.17 2.09
CA GLY A 258 -7.70 22.94 1.74
C GLY A 258 -6.54 22.14 1.15
N GLU A 259 -6.60 20.82 1.16
CA GLU A 259 -5.55 19.96 0.63
C GLU A 259 -5.71 19.70 -0.87
N THR A 260 -4.58 19.60 -1.55
CA THR A 260 -4.50 19.35 -2.99
C THR A 260 -4.26 17.87 -3.28
N HIS A 261 -4.24 17.51 -4.57
CA HIS A 261 -3.98 16.16 -5.09
C HIS A 261 -2.79 15.42 -4.46
N ASN A 262 -1.80 16.16 -4.02
CA ASN A 262 -0.59 15.57 -3.43
C ASN A 262 -0.45 15.86 -1.93
N SER A 263 -0.99 16.95 -1.43
CA SER A 263 -0.81 17.31 -0.02
C SER A 263 -1.76 16.55 0.91
N GLU A 264 -2.89 16.00 0.38
CA GLU A 264 -3.80 15.15 1.14
C GLU A 264 -3.18 13.79 1.55
N VAL A 265 -2.24 13.28 0.73
CA VAL A 265 -1.65 11.93 0.92
C VAL A 265 -1.08 11.71 2.33
N PRO A 266 -0.21 12.58 2.88
CA PRO A 266 0.30 12.38 4.24
C PRO A 266 -0.80 12.46 5.31
N LEU A 267 -1.80 13.31 5.15
CA LEU A 267 -2.88 13.42 6.12
C LEU A 267 -3.77 12.17 6.13
N ALA A 268 -4.13 11.68 4.94
CA ALA A 268 -4.89 10.45 4.78
C ALA A 268 -4.17 9.25 5.39
N LEU A 269 -2.89 9.07 5.07
CA LEU A 269 -2.10 7.95 5.58
C LEU A 269 -1.89 8.03 7.09
N ASN A 270 -1.61 9.22 7.65
CA ASN A 270 -1.51 9.44 9.09
C ASN A 270 -2.81 9.14 9.83
N LYS A 271 -3.96 9.37 9.20
CA LYS A 271 -5.27 9.07 9.77
C LYS A 271 -5.60 7.57 9.72
N ILE A 272 -5.34 6.91 8.59
CA ILE A 272 -5.82 5.55 8.32
C ILE A 272 -4.87 4.49 8.85
N LEU A 273 -3.56 4.60 8.58
CA LEU A 273 -2.60 3.54 8.87
C LEU A 273 -2.55 3.09 10.35
N PRO A 274 -2.63 3.99 11.35
CA PRO A 274 -2.64 3.58 12.76
C PRO A 274 -3.88 2.80 13.18
N ASN A 275 -4.99 2.95 12.45
CA ASN A 275 -6.29 2.36 12.75
C ASN A 275 -6.65 1.21 11.80
N LEU A 276 -5.74 0.86 10.89
CA LEU A 276 -5.97 -0.17 9.91
C LEU A 276 -6.05 -1.55 10.56
N LYS A 277 -7.12 -2.29 10.28
CA LYS A 277 -7.28 -3.68 10.77
C LYS A 277 -6.32 -4.59 10.01
N LEU A 278 -5.26 -4.98 10.70
CA LEU A 278 -4.17 -5.81 10.16
C LEU A 278 -4.13 -7.23 10.78
N ASP A 279 -5.18 -7.60 11.50
CA ASP A 279 -5.31 -8.91 12.17
C ASP A 279 -5.78 -9.99 11.21
#